data_3ffa7de26d759233d54ca0c093c04dc2
#
_entry.id   3ffa7de26d759233d54ca0c093c04dc2
#
_cell.length_a   1.000
_cell.length_b   1.000
_cell.length_c   1.000
_cell.angle_alpha   90.00
_cell.angle_beta   90.00
_cell.angle_gamma   90.00
#
_symmetry.space_group_name_H-M   'P 1'
#
loop_
_entity.id
_entity.type
_entity.pdbx_description
1 polymer ?
#
loop_
_entity_poly.entity_id
_entity_poly.type
_entity_poly.pdbx_seq_one_letter_code
_entity_poly.pdbx_strand_id
1 'polypeptide(L)'
;MTRKTLACLIFVACIAALTQGCGSGGQPPTGQGFSAEEFANWPSALDNFRFHWTSDPEVPLTTGFAVPIRAYFESWYVASWTNNAEAVYPGFLRATPESDDLDGDYLGQLAWIRPLNGRPGYPTEPVTPYGFMPVHIQSVEPIDNGLRVTACEGQYAAVLPSDSAPNQKVSLAANKVTGELRDPLDTVLVNRIELTQNHPRIPAEASDADTPQEGPAPAPAGDVFGHWFITGASSSLWGPVDADPPDFFVTPEMRRQCQEAMPDPPEKQIEMATGFKDSPPPHGKPIPGWPLAPR
;
A
#
# COMPACT_ATOMS: atom_id res chain seq x y z
N MET A 1 25.07 70.08 9.89
CA MET A 1 25.78 70.32 11.18
C MET A 1 26.18 68.99 11.73
N THR A 2 27.41 68.63 11.53
CA THR A 2 28.53 68.50 12.53
C THR A 2 28.25 67.38 13.51
N ARG A 3 29.03 66.43 13.67
CA ARG A 3 30.46 66.01 13.76
C ARG A 3 30.42 64.72 14.61
N LYS A 4 31.08 63.70 14.24
CA LYS A 4 32.49 63.26 14.48
C LYS A 4 32.65 62.23 15.61
N THR A 5 33.17 61.09 15.22
CA THR A 5 34.39 60.40 15.68
C THR A 5 34.38 59.81 17.11
N LEU A 6 34.89 58.63 17.42
CA LEU A 6 36.24 58.12 17.21
C LEU A 6 36.29 56.63 17.71
N ALA A 7 37.17 55.90 17.11
CA ALA A 7 37.59 54.54 17.41
C ALA A 7 38.17 54.34 18.82
N CYS A 8 38.18 53.12 19.29
CA CYS A 8 39.34 52.54 19.98
C CYS A 8 39.41 51.02 19.89
N LEU A 9 40.44 50.54 19.26
CA LEU A 9 40.99 49.21 19.31
C LEU A 9 41.61 48.95 20.69
N ILE A 10 41.41 47.76 21.26
CA ILE A 10 42.42 47.12 22.10
C ILE A 10 42.35 45.60 21.93
N PHE A 11 43.46 45.05 21.48
CA PHE A 11 43.89 43.66 21.49
C PHE A 11 44.18 43.20 22.93
N VAL A 12 43.73 41.98 23.30
CA VAL A 12 44.55 41.14 24.22
C VAL A 12 44.28 39.67 23.89
N ALA A 13 45.36 38.98 23.68
CA ALA A 13 45.46 37.54 23.42
C ALA A 13 45.64 36.75 24.74
N CYS A 14 45.58 35.42 24.57
CA CYS A 14 46.00 34.32 25.46
C CYS A 14 44.94 33.86 26.46
N ILE A 15 44.67 32.59 26.64
CA ILE A 15 45.51 31.38 26.83
C ILE A 15 44.62 30.13 26.69
N ALA A 16 45.18 29.09 26.14
CA ALA A 16 44.63 27.74 26.07
C ALA A 16 44.47 27.09 27.47
N ALA A 17 43.42 26.34 27.66
CA ALA A 17 43.33 25.27 28.65
C ALA A 17 42.56 24.09 28.08
N LEU A 18 43.29 23.03 27.82
CA LEU A 18 42.79 21.67 27.55
C LEU A 18 42.08 21.13 28.77
N THR A 19 40.81 20.78 28.62
CA THR A 19 40.17 19.78 29.49
C THR A 19 39.52 18.74 28.60
N GLN A 20 40.13 17.58 28.51
CA GLN A 20 39.53 16.33 28.04
C GLN A 20 38.41 15.96 29.00
N GLY A 21 37.18 16.01 28.49
CA GLY A 21 36.01 15.43 29.13
C GLY A 21 35.49 14.30 28.27
N CYS A 22 35.82 13.03 28.63
CA CYS A 22 35.17 11.87 28.12
C CYS A 22 33.68 11.91 28.52
N GLY A 23 32.82 12.26 27.57
CA GLY A 23 31.37 12.06 27.65
C GLY A 23 30.95 11.11 26.52
N SER A 24 30.86 9.83 26.83
CA SER A 24 30.24 8.84 25.96
C SER A 24 28.73 9.10 25.90
N GLY A 25 28.34 10.05 25.08
CA GLY A 25 26.95 10.20 24.64
C GLY A 25 26.69 9.15 23.57
N GLY A 26 26.08 8.03 23.96
CA GLY A 26 25.57 7.07 23.00
C GLY A 26 24.53 7.77 22.11
N GLN A 27 24.89 8.02 20.84
CA GLN A 27 23.90 8.32 19.82
C GLN A 27 22.91 7.14 19.77
N PRO A 28 21.59 7.41 19.75
CA PRO A 28 20.65 6.37 19.43
C PRO A 28 21.06 5.78 18.06
N PRO A 29 20.93 4.45 17.85
CA PRO A 29 21.24 3.85 16.58
C PRO A 29 20.40 4.55 15.51
N THR A 30 21.05 5.32 14.66
CA THR A 30 20.48 5.80 13.40
C THR A 30 20.08 4.53 12.66
N GLY A 31 18.75 4.30 12.54
CA GLY A 31 18.25 3.22 11.73
C GLY A 31 18.94 3.30 10.37
N GLN A 32 19.62 2.24 9.98
CA GLN A 32 20.19 2.13 8.65
C GLN A 32 19.03 2.30 7.69
N GLY A 33 18.92 3.45 7.05
CA GLY A 33 18.02 3.67 5.94
C GLY A 33 18.53 2.80 4.80
N PHE A 34 17.77 1.76 4.48
CA PHE A 34 18.01 0.97 3.29
C PHE A 34 17.77 1.88 2.08
N SER A 35 18.68 1.87 1.11
CA SER A 35 18.47 2.58 -0.16
C SER A 35 17.48 1.81 -1.03
N ALA A 36 16.72 2.52 -1.88
CA ALA A 36 15.76 1.90 -2.81
C ALA A 36 16.38 0.83 -3.72
N GLU A 37 17.68 0.91 -3.98
CA GLU A 37 18.45 -0.08 -4.76
C GLU A 37 18.57 -1.45 -4.07
N GLU A 38 18.29 -1.54 -2.77
CA GLU A 38 18.35 -2.82 -2.03
C GLU A 38 17.09 -3.68 -2.20
N PHE A 39 16.01 -3.14 -2.75
CA PHE A 39 14.74 -3.84 -2.92
C PHE A 39 14.36 -3.94 -4.40
N ALA A 40 14.81 -5.00 -5.07
CA ALA A 40 14.71 -5.17 -6.53
C ALA A 40 13.30 -5.01 -7.12
N ASN A 41 12.24 -5.25 -6.32
CA ASN A 41 10.84 -5.19 -6.78
C ASN A 41 10.06 -4.04 -6.12
N TRP A 42 10.76 -3.04 -5.57
CA TRP A 42 10.15 -1.87 -4.96
C TRP A 42 10.63 -0.60 -5.66
N PRO A 43 9.77 0.05 -6.46
CA PRO A 43 10.14 1.27 -7.17
C PRO A 43 10.44 2.44 -6.22
N SER A 44 11.47 3.23 -6.49
CA SER A 44 11.86 4.39 -5.66
C SER A 44 10.75 5.45 -5.52
N ALA A 45 9.83 5.54 -6.48
CA ALA A 45 8.66 6.40 -6.38
C ALA A 45 7.77 6.07 -5.16
N LEU A 46 7.90 4.85 -4.60
CA LEU A 46 7.13 4.37 -3.46
C LEU A 46 7.93 4.36 -2.14
N ASP A 47 9.14 4.95 -2.09
CA ASP A 47 10.00 4.93 -0.90
C ASP A 47 9.33 5.56 0.33
N ASN A 48 8.43 6.50 0.13
CA ASN A 48 7.70 7.19 1.19
C ASN A 48 6.35 6.53 1.54
N PHE A 49 6.14 5.29 1.11
CA PHE A 49 4.88 4.57 1.29
C PHE A 49 5.12 3.13 1.72
N ARG A 50 4.19 2.55 2.53
CA ARG A 50 4.22 1.12 2.93
C ARG A 50 2.81 0.56 3.05
N PHE A 51 2.68 -0.77 2.87
CA PHE A 51 1.48 -1.52 3.24
C PHE A 51 1.57 -2.00 4.69
N HIS A 52 0.45 -1.91 5.42
CA HIS A 52 0.33 -2.40 6.80
C HIS A 52 -0.84 -3.36 6.88
N TRP A 53 -0.53 -4.64 6.95
CA TRP A 53 -1.53 -5.68 7.02
C TRP A 53 -1.87 -6.06 8.45
N THR A 54 -3.15 -6.33 8.66
CA THR A 54 -3.71 -6.95 9.87
C THR A 54 -4.71 -8.02 9.45
N SER A 55 -5.10 -8.87 10.37
CA SER A 55 -6.11 -9.90 10.16
C SER A 55 -6.71 -10.30 11.48
N ASP A 56 -7.84 -10.99 11.43
CA ASP A 56 -8.33 -11.71 12.59
C ASP A 56 -7.28 -12.73 13.08
N PRO A 57 -7.23 -13.04 14.38
CA PRO A 57 -6.16 -13.87 14.97
C PRO A 57 -6.00 -15.27 14.36
N GLU A 58 -7.05 -15.78 13.73
CA GLU A 58 -7.07 -17.11 13.11
C GLU A 58 -6.45 -17.13 11.71
N VAL A 59 -6.16 -15.97 11.11
CA VAL A 59 -5.61 -15.85 9.75
C VAL A 59 -4.13 -15.47 9.82
N PRO A 60 -3.20 -16.41 9.59
CA PRO A 60 -1.76 -16.12 9.58
C PRO A 60 -1.38 -15.36 8.32
N LEU A 61 -0.94 -14.10 8.46
CA LEU A 61 -0.57 -13.23 7.33
C LEU A 61 0.70 -13.65 6.58
N THR A 62 1.55 -14.45 7.20
CA THR A 62 2.90 -14.75 6.68
C THR A 62 3.03 -16.12 6.05
N THR A 63 1.95 -16.92 6.05
CA THR A 63 1.93 -18.28 5.50
C THR A 63 0.61 -18.57 4.75
N GLY A 64 0.59 -19.64 3.97
CA GLY A 64 -0.60 -20.13 3.27
C GLY A 64 -1.19 -19.12 2.29
N PHE A 65 -2.51 -19.11 2.18
CA PHE A 65 -3.25 -18.29 1.22
C PHE A 65 -3.10 -16.77 1.42
N ALA A 66 -2.79 -16.31 2.62
CA ALA A 66 -2.64 -14.88 2.89
C ALA A 66 -1.40 -14.27 2.21
N VAL A 67 -0.37 -15.08 1.95
CA VAL A 67 0.83 -14.66 1.23
C VAL A 67 0.51 -14.22 -0.21
N PRO A 68 -0.12 -15.06 -1.07
CA PRO A 68 -0.52 -14.63 -2.40
C PRO A 68 -1.58 -13.51 -2.42
N ILE A 69 -2.45 -13.41 -1.41
CA ILE A 69 -3.38 -12.27 -1.29
C ILE A 69 -2.63 -10.97 -1.08
N ARG A 70 -1.66 -10.93 -0.17
CA ARG A 70 -0.81 -9.76 0.05
C ARG A 70 -0.03 -9.41 -1.22
N ALA A 71 0.62 -10.40 -1.82
CA ALA A 71 1.40 -10.20 -3.04
C ALA A 71 0.55 -9.68 -4.20
N TYR A 72 -0.66 -10.21 -4.38
CA TYR A 72 -1.61 -9.75 -5.39
C TYR A 72 -1.99 -8.29 -5.19
N PHE A 73 -2.46 -7.96 -4.00
CA PHE A 73 -2.96 -6.64 -3.65
C PHE A 73 -1.86 -5.57 -3.76
N GLU A 74 -0.71 -5.80 -3.14
CA GLU A 74 0.43 -4.89 -3.18
C GLU A 74 0.94 -4.70 -4.60
N SER A 75 1.09 -5.78 -5.36
CA SER A 75 1.55 -5.77 -6.75
C SER A 75 0.65 -4.94 -7.66
N TRP A 76 -0.68 -5.06 -7.46
CA TRP A 76 -1.67 -4.28 -8.20
C TRP A 76 -1.45 -2.78 -8.00
N TYR A 77 -1.27 -2.34 -6.76
CA TYR A 77 -1.00 -0.94 -6.44
C TYR A 77 0.36 -0.45 -6.94
N VAL A 78 1.41 -1.25 -6.79
CA VAL A 78 2.75 -0.91 -7.29
C VAL A 78 2.70 -0.63 -8.79
N ALA A 79 2.12 -1.52 -9.58
CA ALA A 79 2.01 -1.34 -11.02
C ALA A 79 1.09 -0.17 -11.40
N SER A 80 -0.02 0.00 -10.70
CA SER A 80 -0.98 1.09 -10.93
C SER A 80 -0.35 2.47 -10.66
N TRP A 81 0.33 2.65 -9.53
CA TRP A 81 0.94 3.93 -9.16
C TRP A 81 2.19 4.27 -9.96
N THR A 82 2.94 3.28 -10.37
CA THR A 82 4.10 3.51 -11.26
C THR A 82 3.70 3.70 -12.72
N ASN A 83 2.41 3.54 -13.05
CA ASN A 83 1.90 3.47 -14.41
C ASN A 83 2.71 2.49 -15.28
N ASN A 84 3.09 1.37 -14.71
CA ASN A 84 3.88 0.35 -15.36
C ASN A 84 3.32 -1.05 -15.06
N ALA A 85 2.62 -1.64 -16.04
CA ALA A 85 2.02 -2.97 -15.90
C ALA A 85 3.05 -4.10 -15.67
N GLU A 86 4.33 -3.85 -15.95
CA GLU A 86 5.41 -4.80 -15.71
C GLU A 86 6.02 -4.67 -14.31
N ALA A 87 5.72 -3.58 -13.58
CA ALA A 87 6.19 -3.38 -12.21
C ALA A 87 5.40 -4.21 -11.18
N VAL A 88 4.88 -5.35 -11.60
CA VAL A 88 4.21 -6.33 -10.74
C VAL A 88 5.23 -7.25 -10.06
N TYR A 89 4.86 -7.78 -8.91
CA TYR A 89 5.73 -8.73 -8.20
C TYR A 89 5.95 -10.01 -9.00
N PRO A 90 7.09 -10.68 -8.83
CA PRO A 90 7.35 -11.98 -9.48
C PRO A 90 6.20 -12.96 -9.25
N GLY A 91 5.77 -13.63 -10.32
CA GLY A 91 4.65 -14.58 -10.27
C GLY A 91 3.26 -13.98 -10.49
N PHE A 92 3.06 -12.68 -10.35
CA PHE A 92 1.74 -12.04 -10.48
C PHE A 92 1.04 -12.38 -11.80
N LEU A 93 1.72 -12.18 -12.95
CA LEU A 93 1.13 -12.45 -14.26
C LEU A 93 0.83 -13.95 -14.49
N ARG A 94 1.59 -14.85 -13.87
CA ARG A 94 1.32 -16.28 -13.86
C ARG A 94 0.07 -16.60 -13.04
N ALA A 95 -0.05 -15.99 -11.88
CA ALA A 95 -1.05 -16.28 -10.87
C ALA A 95 -2.37 -15.52 -11.03
N THR A 96 -2.52 -14.73 -12.10
CA THR A 96 -3.76 -13.98 -12.38
C THR A 96 -4.23 -14.23 -13.81
N PRO A 97 -5.54 -14.24 -14.11
CA PRO A 97 -6.04 -14.20 -15.49
C PRO A 97 -5.70 -12.85 -16.13
N GLU A 98 -5.95 -12.73 -17.41
CA GLU A 98 -5.97 -11.43 -18.08
C GLU A 98 -7.24 -10.68 -17.69
N SER A 99 -7.17 -9.34 -17.68
CA SER A 99 -8.36 -8.53 -17.46
C SER A 99 -9.30 -8.64 -18.65
N ASP A 100 -10.61 -8.66 -18.38
CA ASP A 100 -11.62 -8.61 -19.42
C ASP A 100 -11.57 -7.26 -20.17
N ASP A 101 -12.01 -7.27 -21.41
CA ASP A 101 -12.22 -6.06 -22.18
C ASP A 101 -13.46 -5.32 -21.69
N LEU A 102 -13.31 -4.03 -21.37
CA LEU A 102 -14.40 -3.20 -20.86
C LEU A 102 -15.33 -2.65 -21.96
N ASP A 103 -15.04 -2.90 -23.24
CA ASP A 103 -15.82 -2.40 -24.37
C ASP A 103 -17.01 -3.32 -24.73
N GLY A 104 -17.23 -4.40 -23.96
CA GLY A 104 -18.28 -5.39 -24.19
C GLY A 104 -18.89 -5.95 -22.92
N ASP A 105 -19.46 -7.14 -23.04
CA ASP A 105 -19.94 -7.92 -21.91
C ASP A 105 -18.72 -8.47 -21.14
N TYR A 106 -18.54 -8.05 -19.90
CA TYR A 106 -17.43 -8.49 -19.07
C TYR A 106 -17.89 -8.94 -17.68
N LEU A 107 -17.02 -9.69 -17.02
CA LEU A 107 -17.23 -10.06 -15.63
C LEU A 107 -16.60 -9.01 -14.69
N GLY A 108 -17.38 -8.49 -13.77
CA GLY A 108 -16.93 -7.45 -12.84
C GLY A 108 -15.67 -7.81 -12.06
N GLN A 109 -15.53 -9.09 -11.68
CA GLN A 109 -14.34 -9.57 -10.96
C GLN A 109 -13.11 -9.77 -11.86
N LEU A 110 -13.23 -9.68 -13.18
CA LEU A 110 -12.11 -9.77 -14.12
C LEU A 110 -11.76 -8.43 -14.73
N ALA A 111 -12.65 -7.45 -14.68
CA ALA A 111 -12.50 -6.13 -15.29
C ALA A 111 -11.19 -5.43 -14.91
N TRP A 112 -10.83 -5.52 -13.64
CA TRP A 112 -9.65 -4.86 -13.08
C TRP A 112 -8.75 -5.82 -12.29
N ILE A 113 -8.77 -7.09 -12.64
CA ILE A 113 -7.96 -8.09 -11.95
C ILE A 113 -6.46 -7.85 -12.14
N ARG A 114 -6.07 -7.20 -13.23
CA ARG A 114 -4.74 -6.64 -13.45
C ARG A 114 -4.82 -5.12 -13.61
N PRO A 115 -3.76 -4.38 -13.26
CA PRO A 115 -3.70 -2.94 -13.51
C PRO A 115 -3.89 -2.61 -14.98
N LEU A 116 -4.76 -1.65 -15.28
CA LEU A 116 -5.12 -1.24 -16.64
C LEU A 116 -4.46 0.10 -16.98
N ASN A 117 -3.14 0.14 -16.95
CA ASN A 117 -2.37 1.36 -17.21
C ASN A 117 -2.68 1.93 -18.60
N GLY A 118 -2.85 3.26 -18.66
CA GLY A 118 -3.17 3.97 -19.89
C GLY A 118 -4.63 3.88 -20.36
N ARG A 119 -5.53 3.24 -19.60
CA ARG A 119 -6.97 3.25 -19.90
C ARG A 119 -7.67 4.47 -19.27
N PRO A 120 -8.80 4.95 -19.87
CA PRO A 120 -9.58 6.04 -19.29
C PRO A 120 -9.95 5.77 -17.83
N GLY A 121 -9.74 6.76 -16.96
CA GLY A 121 -10.01 6.65 -15.52
C GLY A 121 -8.83 6.15 -14.68
N TYR A 122 -7.74 5.71 -15.30
CA TYR A 122 -6.50 5.35 -14.62
C TYR A 122 -5.46 6.46 -14.75
N PRO A 123 -4.51 6.55 -13.80
CA PRO A 123 -3.40 7.48 -13.95
C PRO A 123 -2.68 7.23 -15.28
N THR A 124 -2.51 8.29 -16.07
CA THR A 124 -1.71 8.26 -17.31
C THR A 124 -0.24 8.54 -17.03
N GLU A 125 0.06 9.04 -15.84
CA GLU A 125 1.39 9.35 -15.34
C GLU A 125 1.62 8.67 -13.99
N PRO A 126 2.86 8.32 -13.65
CA PRO A 126 3.18 7.80 -12.33
C PRO A 126 2.74 8.76 -11.23
N VAL A 127 2.19 8.21 -10.15
CA VAL A 127 1.85 8.96 -8.94
C VAL A 127 2.75 8.53 -7.79
N THR A 128 3.12 9.47 -6.93
CA THR A 128 3.96 9.18 -5.76
C THR A 128 3.08 9.19 -4.51
N PRO A 129 2.75 8.02 -3.96
CA PRO A 129 2.03 7.94 -2.70
C PRO A 129 2.95 8.20 -1.51
N TYR A 130 2.36 8.65 -0.41
CA TYR A 130 3.02 8.85 0.88
C TYR A 130 2.19 8.22 1.99
N GLY A 131 2.83 7.98 3.13
CA GLY A 131 2.17 7.40 4.29
C GLY A 131 2.07 5.88 4.21
N PHE A 132 0.95 5.33 4.58
CA PHE A 132 0.75 3.87 4.55
C PHE A 132 -0.69 3.52 4.17
N MET A 133 -0.87 2.29 3.70
CA MET A 133 -2.20 1.73 3.45
C MET A 133 -2.42 0.58 4.43
N PRO A 134 -3.29 0.76 5.42
CA PRO A 134 -3.71 -0.35 6.24
C PRO A 134 -4.64 -1.26 5.44
N VAL A 135 -4.40 -2.56 5.51
CA VAL A 135 -5.26 -3.59 4.90
C VAL A 135 -5.57 -4.64 5.96
N HIS A 136 -6.84 -5.03 6.07
CA HIS A 136 -7.28 -6.02 7.05
C HIS A 136 -7.98 -7.19 6.36
N ILE A 137 -7.53 -8.41 6.59
CA ILE A 137 -8.29 -9.60 6.14
C ILE A 137 -9.42 -9.83 7.12
N GLN A 138 -10.64 -9.50 6.68
CA GLN A 138 -11.86 -9.54 7.48
C GLN A 138 -12.46 -10.95 7.59
N SER A 139 -12.53 -11.68 6.46
CA SER A 139 -13.07 -13.02 6.44
C SER A 139 -12.45 -13.88 5.35
N VAL A 140 -12.49 -15.19 5.58
CA VAL A 140 -12.07 -16.23 4.64
C VAL A 140 -13.13 -17.30 4.62
N GLU A 141 -13.69 -17.55 3.44
CA GLU A 141 -14.77 -18.51 3.24
C GLU A 141 -14.37 -19.56 2.21
N PRO A 142 -14.54 -20.86 2.49
CA PRO A 142 -14.40 -21.87 1.45
C PRO A 142 -15.51 -21.72 0.41
N ILE A 143 -15.14 -21.85 -0.85
CA ILE A 143 -16.07 -21.93 -1.99
C ILE A 143 -15.79 -23.21 -2.77
N ASP A 144 -16.67 -23.56 -3.71
CA ASP A 144 -16.62 -24.86 -4.42
C ASP A 144 -15.26 -25.22 -5.01
N ASN A 145 -14.48 -24.23 -5.43
CA ASN A 145 -13.18 -24.44 -6.06
C ASN A 145 -12.06 -23.57 -5.47
N GLY A 146 -12.11 -23.28 -4.18
CA GLY A 146 -11.06 -22.48 -3.56
C GLY A 146 -11.50 -21.72 -2.32
N LEU A 147 -11.01 -20.49 -2.19
CA LEU A 147 -11.29 -19.59 -1.09
C LEU A 147 -11.80 -18.25 -1.61
N ARG A 148 -12.74 -17.66 -0.87
CA ARG A 148 -13.11 -16.26 -0.98
C ARG A 148 -12.55 -15.52 0.22
N VAL A 149 -11.83 -14.42 -0.04
CA VAL A 149 -11.28 -13.54 0.98
C VAL A 149 -11.96 -12.19 0.86
N THR A 150 -12.48 -11.68 1.98
CA THR A 150 -12.88 -10.28 2.11
C THR A 150 -11.76 -9.51 2.78
N ALA A 151 -11.20 -8.53 2.08
CA ALA A 151 -10.17 -7.66 2.59
C ALA A 151 -10.67 -6.22 2.66
N CYS A 152 -10.46 -5.59 3.79
CA CYS A 152 -10.75 -4.19 4.05
C CYS A 152 -9.52 -3.35 3.74
N GLU A 153 -9.65 -2.36 2.89
CA GLU A 153 -8.59 -1.45 2.47
C GLU A 153 -8.82 -0.07 3.07
N GLY A 154 -7.91 0.40 3.90
CA GLY A 154 -7.97 1.73 4.49
C GLY A 154 -7.30 2.77 3.59
N GLN A 155 -8.10 3.63 2.98
CA GLN A 155 -7.60 4.70 2.11
C GLN A 155 -7.21 5.98 2.85
N TYR A 156 -7.50 6.07 4.15
CA TYR A 156 -7.38 7.28 4.95
C TYR A 156 -5.95 7.73 5.25
N ALA A 157 -4.99 6.80 5.31
CA ALA A 157 -3.60 7.09 5.66
C ALA A 157 -2.63 7.09 4.46
N ALA A 158 -3.12 6.67 3.28
CA ALA A 158 -2.42 6.81 2.02
C ALA A 158 -2.77 8.16 1.40
N VAL A 159 -1.78 9.01 1.11
CA VAL A 159 -2.00 10.35 0.58
C VAL A 159 -1.22 10.57 -0.71
N LEU A 160 -1.81 11.33 -1.63
CA LEU A 160 -1.23 11.74 -2.90
C LEU A 160 -1.05 13.26 -2.95
N PRO A 161 -0.20 13.79 -3.83
CA PRO A 161 -0.19 15.23 -4.13
C PRO A 161 -1.59 15.72 -4.51
N SER A 162 -1.98 16.89 -4.01
CA SER A 162 -3.25 17.51 -4.33
C SER A 162 -3.22 18.16 -5.70
N ASP A 163 -4.31 18.07 -6.46
CA ASP A 163 -4.46 18.73 -7.77
C ASP A 163 -4.66 20.24 -7.64
N SER A 164 -5.22 20.72 -6.52
CA SER A 164 -5.52 22.15 -6.29
C SER A 164 -4.51 22.85 -5.38
N ALA A 165 -3.73 22.09 -4.59
CA ALA A 165 -2.74 22.61 -3.63
C ALA A 165 -1.40 21.87 -3.81
N PRO A 166 -0.54 22.29 -4.78
CA PRO A 166 0.64 21.51 -5.22
C PRO A 166 1.65 21.14 -4.13
N ASN A 167 1.70 21.93 -3.04
CA ASN A 167 2.59 21.65 -1.90
C ASN A 167 1.95 20.82 -0.78
N GLN A 168 0.68 20.48 -0.94
CA GLN A 168 -0.08 19.70 0.03
C GLN A 168 -0.45 18.34 -0.53
N LYS A 169 -0.84 17.46 0.36
CA LYS A 169 -1.27 16.11 0.03
C LYS A 169 -2.71 15.91 0.48
N VAL A 170 -3.38 14.98 -0.16
CA VAL A 170 -4.77 14.63 0.13
C VAL A 170 -4.90 13.12 0.22
N SER A 171 -5.74 12.63 1.13
CA SER A 171 -6.01 11.19 1.27
C SER A 171 -6.63 10.62 0.00
N LEU A 172 -6.34 9.34 -0.26
CA LEU A 172 -7.03 8.57 -1.32
C LEU A 172 -8.55 8.53 -1.13
N ALA A 173 -9.02 8.58 0.13
CA ALA A 173 -10.44 8.61 0.48
C ALA A 173 -11.13 9.92 0.13
N ALA A 174 -10.39 11.02 0.02
CA ALA A 174 -10.95 12.35 -0.15
C ALA A 174 -10.90 12.85 -1.61
N ASN A 175 -11.72 13.83 -1.91
CA ASN A 175 -11.68 14.51 -3.18
C ASN A 175 -10.36 15.28 -3.36
N LYS A 176 -9.62 15.01 -4.43
CA LYS A 176 -8.28 15.58 -4.68
C LYS A 176 -8.25 17.09 -4.84
N VAL A 177 -9.40 17.71 -5.14
CA VAL A 177 -9.54 19.15 -5.36
C VAL A 177 -10.01 19.88 -4.11
N THR A 178 -10.94 19.28 -3.33
CA THR A 178 -11.54 19.94 -2.17
C THR A 178 -10.99 19.44 -0.83
N GLY A 179 -10.38 18.26 -0.80
CA GLY A 179 -9.95 17.61 0.43
C GLY A 179 -11.10 17.03 1.27
N GLU A 180 -12.33 17.02 0.75
CA GLU A 180 -13.50 16.59 1.50
C GLU A 180 -13.80 15.10 1.27
N LEU A 181 -14.24 14.42 2.33
CA LEU A 181 -14.89 13.12 2.22
C LEU A 181 -16.33 13.32 1.73
N ARG A 182 -16.76 12.52 0.77
CA ARG A 182 -18.16 12.49 0.32
C ARG A 182 -19.04 11.76 1.35
N ASP A 183 -18.53 10.68 1.91
CA ASP A 183 -19.18 9.83 2.91
C ASP A 183 -18.12 9.40 3.96
N PRO A 184 -18.42 9.39 5.26
CA PRO A 184 -17.51 8.86 6.29
C PRO A 184 -17.02 7.43 6.04
N LEU A 185 -17.82 6.61 5.35
CA LEU A 185 -17.45 5.24 4.97
C LEU A 185 -16.51 5.19 3.76
N ASP A 186 -16.24 6.31 3.08
CA ASP A 186 -15.24 6.34 2.00
C ASP A 186 -13.80 6.20 2.51
N THR A 187 -13.59 6.20 3.83
CA THR A 187 -12.29 5.91 4.45
C THR A 187 -11.79 4.49 4.17
N VAL A 188 -12.70 3.58 3.80
CA VAL A 188 -12.39 2.18 3.51
C VAL A 188 -13.03 1.69 2.23
N LEU A 189 -12.37 0.76 1.54
CA LEU A 189 -12.96 -0.08 0.50
C LEU A 189 -13.05 -1.53 0.99
N VAL A 190 -14.04 -2.24 0.46
CA VAL A 190 -14.23 -3.67 0.68
C VAL A 190 -13.82 -4.40 -0.58
N ASN A 191 -12.80 -5.23 -0.51
CA ASN A 191 -12.30 -6.02 -1.62
C ASN A 191 -12.71 -7.49 -1.44
N ARG A 192 -13.30 -8.09 -2.46
CA ARG A 192 -13.49 -9.53 -2.58
C ARG A 192 -12.44 -10.08 -3.52
N ILE A 193 -11.68 -11.06 -3.05
CA ILE A 193 -10.65 -11.76 -3.83
C ILE A 193 -10.94 -13.26 -3.74
N GLU A 194 -10.99 -13.93 -4.87
CA GLU A 194 -11.14 -15.39 -4.92
C GLU A 194 -9.87 -16.02 -5.49
N LEU A 195 -9.48 -17.16 -4.92
CA LEU A 195 -8.27 -17.88 -5.31
C LEU A 195 -8.48 -19.40 -5.20
N THR A 196 -7.73 -20.14 -6.02
CA THR A 196 -7.79 -21.59 -6.10
C THR A 196 -6.42 -22.22 -6.16
N GLN A 197 -6.31 -23.47 -5.71
CA GLN A 197 -5.15 -24.34 -5.95
C GLN A 197 -5.34 -25.29 -7.13
N ASN A 198 -6.47 -25.22 -7.81
CA ASN A 198 -6.80 -26.08 -8.93
C ASN A 198 -6.94 -25.26 -10.23
N HIS A 199 -5.81 -24.88 -10.82
CA HIS A 199 -5.79 -24.14 -12.07
C HIS A 199 -4.63 -24.60 -12.98
N PRO A 200 -4.83 -24.78 -14.31
CA PRO A 200 -3.82 -25.33 -15.21
C PRO A 200 -2.55 -24.46 -15.39
N ARG A 201 -2.60 -23.19 -15.00
CA ARG A 201 -1.43 -22.29 -15.01
C ARG A 201 -0.56 -22.40 -13.76
N ILE A 202 -0.96 -23.19 -12.78
CA ILE A 202 -0.13 -23.47 -11.62
C ILE A 202 0.92 -24.49 -12.03
N PRO A 203 2.24 -24.19 -11.93
CA PRO A 203 3.29 -25.15 -12.25
C PRO A 203 3.20 -26.38 -11.34
N ALA A 204 3.46 -27.56 -11.89
CA ALA A 204 3.39 -28.81 -11.13
C ALA A 204 4.43 -28.85 -9.96
N GLU A 205 5.55 -28.13 -10.13
CA GLU A 205 6.60 -27.98 -9.13
C GLU A 205 6.37 -26.80 -8.17
N ALA A 206 5.28 -26.03 -8.34
CA ALA A 206 4.99 -24.93 -7.44
C ALA A 206 4.83 -25.48 -6.01
N SER A 207 5.34 -24.73 -5.06
CA SER A 207 5.17 -25.01 -3.64
C SER A 207 4.93 -23.70 -2.90
N ASP A 208 4.15 -23.78 -1.83
CA ASP A 208 4.09 -22.66 -0.90
C ASP A 208 5.43 -22.49 -0.21
N ALA A 209 5.74 -21.27 0.22
CA ALA A 209 6.99 -21.04 0.92
C ALA A 209 7.02 -21.82 2.25
N ASP A 210 8.10 -22.59 2.45
CA ASP A 210 8.33 -23.39 3.68
C ASP A 210 8.53 -22.51 4.92
N THR A 211 8.89 -21.25 4.72
CA THR A 211 9.17 -20.28 5.79
C THR A 211 8.17 -19.13 5.77
N PRO A 212 7.85 -18.57 6.96
CA PRO A 212 7.00 -17.38 7.01
C PRO A 212 7.53 -16.23 6.15
N GLN A 213 6.65 -15.65 5.35
CA GLN A 213 6.96 -14.52 4.47
C GLN A 213 6.83 -13.22 5.25
N GLU A 214 7.84 -12.94 6.07
CA GLU A 214 7.96 -11.71 6.88
C GLU A 214 9.40 -11.20 6.91
N GLY A 215 9.57 -9.90 7.04
CA GLY A 215 10.88 -9.28 7.10
C GLY A 215 10.84 -7.78 6.86
N PRO A 216 12.00 -7.14 6.65
CA PRO A 216 12.08 -5.69 6.51
C PRO A 216 11.82 -5.18 5.09
N ALA A 217 11.78 -6.07 4.07
CA ALA A 217 11.62 -5.64 2.69
C ALA A 217 10.17 -5.20 2.41
N PRO A 218 9.96 -4.13 1.61
CA PRO A 218 8.63 -3.67 1.22
C PRO A 218 8.00 -4.50 0.10
N ALA A 219 8.77 -5.36 -0.57
CA ALA A 219 8.33 -6.22 -1.67
C ALA A 219 9.01 -7.58 -1.60
N PRO A 220 8.39 -8.67 -2.12
CA PRO A 220 9.01 -9.98 -2.18
C PRO A 220 10.12 -10.01 -3.24
N ALA A 221 11.20 -10.73 -2.95
CA ALA A 221 12.32 -10.89 -3.87
C ALA A 221 12.07 -11.89 -5.02
N GLY A 222 11.10 -12.80 -4.85
CA GLY A 222 10.77 -13.86 -5.80
C GLY A 222 9.27 -14.14 -5.87
N ASP A 223 8.89 -15.16 -6.67
CA ASP A 223 7.50 -15.61 -6.78
C ASP A 223 7.04 -16.22 -5.42
N VAL A 224 6.04 -15.60 -4.84
CA VAL A 224 5.43 -16.01 -3.55
C VAL A 224 3.99 -16.48 -3.72
N PHE A 225 3.51 -16.62 -4.96
CA PHE A 225 2.14 -17.11 -5.21
C PHE A 225 2.00 -18.63 -5.01
N GLY A 226 3.11 -19.38 -4.99
CA GLY A 226 3.08 -20.82 -4.72
C GLY A 226 2.06 -21.57 -5.58
N HIS A 227 1.27 -22.44 -4.95
CA HIS A 227 0.17 -23.19 -5.57
C HIS A 227 -1.12 -22.39 -5.84
N TRP A 228 -1.11 -21.08 -5.64
CA TRP A 228 -2.32 -20.29 -5.73
C TRP A 228 -2.47 -19.55 -7.05
N PHE A 229 -3.71 -19.46 -7.49
CA PHE A 229 -4.13 -18.69 -8.65
C PHE A 229 -5.33 -17.83 -8.27
N ILE A 230 -5.27 -16.52 -8.52
CA ILE A 230 -6.36 -15.58 -8.28
C ILE A 230 -7.36 -15.73 -9.41
N THR A 231 -8.60 -16.07 -9.09
CA THR A 231 -9.66 -16.32 -10.07
C THR A 231 -10.56 -15.12 -10.28
N GLY A 232 -10.58 -14.18 -9.34
CA GLY A 232 -11.37 -12.96 -9.43
C GLY A 232 -11.00 -11.98 -8.32
N ALA A 233 -11.14 -10.68 -8.60
CA ALA A 233 -11.00 -9.62 -7.62
C ALA A 233 -11.84 -8.41 -7.99
N SER A 234 -12.55 -7.83 -7.03
CA SER A 234 -13.33 -6.61 -7.21
C SER A 234 -13.60 -5.93 -5.87
N SER A 235 -13.80 -4.62 -5.91
CA SER A 235 -14.29 -3.82 -4.78
C SER A 235 -15.73 -3.31 -5.00
N SER A 236 -16.45 -3.84 -5.99
CA SER A 236 -17.77 -3.31 -6.37
C SER A 236 -18.68 -4.40 -6.96
N LEU A 237 -18.50 -4.70 -8.23
CA LEU A 237 -19.35 -5.57 -9.02
C LEU A 237 -18.79 -7.00 -9.11
N TRP A 238 -19.67 -8.00 -9.01
CA TRP A 238 -19.34 -9.40 -9.23
C TRP A 238 -20.29 -10.02 -10.23
N GLY A 239 -19.80 -10.86 -11.13
CA GLY A 239 -20.60 -11.43 -12.20
C GLY A 239 -20.69 -10.55 -13.45
N PRO A 240 -21.60 -10.85 -14.37
CA PRO A 240 -21.77 -10.09 -15.60
C PRO A 240 -22.17 -8.63 -15.35
N VAL A 241 -21.53 -7.71 -16.08
CA VAL A 241 -21.80 -6.27 -15.94
C VAL A 241 -23.20 -5.89 -16.42
N ASP A 242 -23.74 -6.64 -17.37
CA ASP A 242 -25.07 -6.47 -17.97
C ASP A 242 -26.19 -7.20 -17.22
N ALA A 243 -25.86 -7.84 -16.08
CA ALA A 243 -26.88 -8.49 -15.25
C ALA A 243 -27.93 -7.48 -14.76
N ASP A 244 -29.21 -7.88 -14.73
CA ASP A 244 -30.31 -7.05 -14.26
C ASP A 244 -31.03 -7.72 -13.08
N PRO A 245 -30.89 -7.22 -11.85
CA PRO A 245 -30.01 -6.11 -11.45
C PRO A 245 -28.50 -6.50 -11.42
N PRO A 246 -27.58 -5.53 -11.57
CA PRO A 246 -26.16 -5.78 -11.38
C PRO A 246 -25.85 -6.26 -9.96
N ASP A 247 -24.95 -7.24 -9.81
CA ASP A 247 -24.54 -7.78 -8.51
C ASP A 247 -23.47 -6.89 -7.86
N PHE A 248 -23.90 -5.80 -7.22
CA PHE A 248 -23.05 -5.00 -6.34
C PHE A 248 -22.97 -5.68 -4.97
N PHE A 249 -21.91 -6.44 -4.74
CA PHE A 249 -21.77 -7.23 -3.51
C PHE A 249 -21.46 -6.39 -2.26
N VAL A 250 -20.92 -5.17 -2.43
CA VAL A 250 -20.54 -4.31 -1.30
C VAL A 250 -21.78 -3.60 -0.74
N THR A 251 -22.08 -3.88 0.51
CA THR A 251 -23.16 -3.22 1.26
C THR A 251 -22.64 -2.15 2.22
N PRO A 252 -23.48 -1.17 2.63
CA PRO A 252 -23.10 -0.23 3.69
C PRO A 252 -22.71 -0.91 5.01
N GLU A 253 -23.29 -2.08 5.29
CA GLU A 253 -22.94 -2.86 6.49
C GLU A 253 -21.52 -3.41 6.40
N MET A 254 -21.15 -4.02 5.28
CA MET A 254 -19.78 -4.51 5.04
C MET A 254 -18.75 -3.38 5.16
N ARG A 255 -19.07 -2.18 4.64
CA ARG A 255 -18.19 -1.02 4.78
C ARG A 255 -18.03 -0.57 6.22
N ARG A 256 -19.11 -0.58 7.03
CA ARG A 256 -19.01 -0.28 8.47
C ARG A 256 -18.17 -1.32 9.20
N GLN A 257 -18.40 -2.60 8.96
CA GLN A 257 -17.60 -3.68 9.55
C GLN A 257 -16.13 -3.55 9.17
N CYS A 258 -15.82 -3.24 7.92
CA CYS A 258 -14.46 -2.94 7.48
C CYS A 258 -13.87 -1.73 8.20
N GLN A 259 -14.63 -0.64 8.33
CA GLN A 259 -14.17 0.57 9.02
C GLN A 259 -13.84 0.28 10.50
N GLU A 260 -14.68 -0.51 11.17
CA GLU A 260 -14.51 -0.90 12.57
C GLU A 260 -13.32 -1.88 12.77
N ALA A 261 -13.02 -2.71 11.77
CA ALA A 261 -11.93 -3.68 11.83
C ALA A 261 -10.54 -3.06 11.58
N MET A 262 -10.47 -1.83 11.07
CA MET A 262 -9.19 -1.14 10.87
C MET A 262 -8.47 -0.87 12.19
N PRO A 263 -7.10 -0.78 12.17
CA PRO A 263 -6.32 -0.52 13.38
C PRO A 263 -6.60 0.85 14.01
N ASP A 264 -7.04 1.84 13.23
CA ASP A 264 -7.45 3.16 13.72
C ASP A 264 -8.96 3.20 13.88
N PRO A 265 -9.51 3.80 14.97
CA PRO A 265 -10.96 3.92 15.14
C PRO A 265 -11.59 4.87 14.08
N PRO A 266 -12.89 4.72 13.77
CA PRO A 266 -13.56 5.45 12.70
C PRO A 266 -13.35 6.97 12.73
N GLU A 267 -13.39 7.58 13.90
CA GLU A 267 -13.20 9.03 14.08
C GLU A 267 -11.78 9.45 13.64
N LYS A 268 -10.78 8.62 13.96
CA LYS A 268 -9.40 8.86 13.58
C LYS A 268 -9.18 8.70 12.08
N GLN A 269 -9.82 7.70 11.47
CA GLN A 269 -9.80 7.51 10.01
C GLN A 269 -10.36 8.73 9.30
N ILE A 270 -11.50 9.26 9.74
CA ILE A 270 -12.13 10.46 9.19
C ILE A 270 -11.21 11.69 9.35
N GLU A 271 -10.62 11.88 10.54
CA GLU A 271 -9.66 12.97 10.80
C GLU A 271 -8.45 12.88 9.85
N MET A 272 -7.88 11.68 9.69
CA MET A 272 -6.75 11.45 8.79
C MET A 272 -7.10 11.65 7.33
N ALA A 273 -8.31 11.29 6.90
CA ALA A 273 -8.76 11.39 5.53
C ALA A 273 -9.17 12.80 5.13
N THR A 274 -9.69 13.62 6.05
CA THR A 274 -10.30 14.92 5.72
C THR A 274 -9.26 16.04 5.63
N GLY A 275 -9.38 16.87 4.60
CA GLY A 275 -8.58 18.07 4.39
C GLY A 275 -7.21 17.81 3.75
N PHE A 276 -6.53 18.89 3.44
CA PHE A 276 -5.17 18.85 2.91
C PHE A 276 -4.15 18.69 4.03
N LYS A 277 -3.02 18.02 3.71
CA LYS A 277 -1.95 17.72 4.65
C LYS A 277 -0.66 18.39 4.19
N ASP A 278 -0.04 19.20 5.04
CA ASP A 278 1.30 19.76 4.80
C ASP A 278 2.38 18.67 4.91
N SER A 279 2.19 17.71 5.79
CA SER A 279 3.06 16.57 5.98
C SER A 279 2.27 15.27 5.91
N PRO A 280 2.76 14.25 5.17
CA PRO A 280 2.11 12.96 5.14
C PRO A 280 2.26 12.25 6.49
N PRO A 281 1.38 11.29 6.80
CA PRO A 281 1.62 10.34 7.89
C PRO A 281 2.95 9.62 7.68
N PRO A 282 3.73 9.33 8.76
CA PRO A 282 4.94 8.52 8.63
C PRO A 282 4.58 7.12 8.16
N HIS A 283 5.25 6.63 7.11
CA HIS A 283 4.93 5.32 6.53
C HIS A 283 5.34 4.13 7.43
N GLY A 284 6.27 4.32 8.36
CA GLY A 284 6.76 3.23 9.19
C GLY A 284 7.55 2.16 8.42
N LYS A 285 7.58 0.95 8.98
CA LYS A 285 8.07 -0.26 8.30
C LYS A 285 6.90 -0.99 7.64
N PRO A 286 7.14 -1.83 6.60
CA PRO A 286 6.09 -2.71 6.09
C PRO A 286 5.65 -3.71 7.18
N ILE A 287 4.36 -4.03 7.27
CA ILE A 287 3.78 -4.89 8.31
C ILE A 287 2.80 -5.90 7.69
N PRO A 288 3.07 -7.21 7.83
CA PRO A 288 4.40 -7.76 7.88
C PRO A 288 5.08 -7.41 6.55
N GLY A 289 6.36 -7.13 6.57
CA GLY A 289 7.10 -6.95 5.33
C GLY A 289 7.44 -8.30 4.69
N TRP A 290 8.39 -8.30 3.78
CA TRP A 290 8.85 -9.47 3.06
C TRP A 290 10.28 -9.84 3.44
N PRO A 291 10.70 -11.10 3.31
CA PRO A 291 12.09 -11.49 3.50
C PRO A 291 13.04 -10.72 2.57
N LEU A 292 14.24 -10.46 3.03
CA LEU A 292 15.31 -9.99 2.15
C LEU A 292 15.67 -11.08 1.13
N ALA A 293 16.10 -10.66 -0.07
CA ALA A 293 16.66 -11.58 -1.03
C ALA A 293 17.84 -12.35 -0.40
N PRO A 294 18.00 -13.65 -0.65
CA PRO A 294 19.20 -14.37 -0.29
C PRO A 294 20.43 -13.68 -0.90
N ARG A 295 21.47 -13.49 -0.10
CA ARG A 295 22.76 -12.93 -0.55
C ARG A 295 23.56 -13.96 -1.31
#